data_934e90b3d724478a2af1d2bafde5c2bd
#
_entry.id   934e90b3d724478a2af1d2bafde5c2bd
#
_cell.length_a   1.000
_cell.length_b   1.000
_cell.length_c   1.000
_cell.angle_alpha   90.00
_cell.angle_beta   90.00
_cell.angle_gamma   90.00
#
_symmetry.space_group_name_H-M   'P 1'
#
loop_
_entity.id
_entity.type
_entity.pdbx_description
1 polymer ?
#
loop_
_entity_poly.entity_id
_entity_poly.type
_entity_poly.pdbx_seq_one_letter_code
_entity_poly.pdbx_strand_id
1 'polypeptide(L)'
;MLRLTIVSILLALLACSEQPAGSLDPAVANNEEVQNRGADKDKWWDALPRPEWGQYEKIEQSEDWFEVYRIDNDIFAIYEPGQFEEVISFLIIGEDFALMFDTGLGIGNIRRVVDQLTDLDIVVLNSHTHYDHIGGNHLFDTIYGTGLAYTTESAKGSTPEAVAGFLSEGWVWKPLPDGFNADTYQSHAFDIDRVVTEGEIIDIGSRQLEILFTPGHAPDSICLIDRENRQLFTGDTFYLAPLYAHIPGASFDDYVQTAERLAERSAEPPRYRQTRGLPWVGCQRRVAP
;
A
#
# COMPACT_ATOMS: atom_id res chain seq x y z
N MET A 1 7.19 1.06 30.56
CA MET A 1 6.77 -0.30 30.19
C MET A 1 6.82 -0.55 28.67
N LEU A 2 7.13 0.45 27.84
CA LEU A 2 7.18 0.32 26.36
C LEU A 2 8.52 -0.25 25.82
N ARG A 3 9.58 -0.25 26.64
CA ARG A 3 10.91 -0.77 26.23
C ARG A 3 10.97 -2.30 26.06
N LEU A 4 10.02 -3.08 26.59
CA LEU A 4 10.04 -4.53 26.50
C LEU A 4 9.47 -5.07 25.17
N THR A 5 8.58 -4.34 24.53
CA THR A 5 7.90 -4.82 23.31
C THR A 5 8.76 -4.67 22.06
N ILE A 6 9.61 -3.62 22.00
CA ILE A 6 10.51 -3.35 20.85
C ILE A 6 11.68 -4.33 20.84
N VAL A 7 12.20 -4.69 22.02
CA VAL A 7 13.29 -5.69 22.15
C VAL A 7 12.81 -7.09 21.71
N SER A 8 11.53 -7.41 21.91
CA SER A 8 10.97 -8.70 21.48
C SER A 8 10.83 -8.85 19.97
N ILE A 9 10.63 -7.78 19.24
CA ILE A 9 10.57 -7.78 17.76
C ILE A 9 11.97 -7.94 17.16
N LEU A 10 12.98 -7.28 17.73
CA LEU A 10 14.38 -7.44 17.29
C LEU A 10 14.92 -8.86 17.58
N LEU A 11 14.53 -9.47 18.70
CA LEU A 11 14.95 -10.84 19.06
C LEU A 11 14.31 -11.92 18.18
N ALA A 12 13.15 -11.67 17.61
CA ALA A 12 12.52 -12.61 16.65
C ALA A 12 13.26 -12.63 15.31
N LEU A 13 13.90 -11.51 14.91
CA LEU A 13 14.71 -11.42 13.69
C LEU A 13 16.10 -12.09 13.84
N LEU A 14 16.63 -12.18 15.06
CA LEU A 14 17.95 -12.79 15.33
C LEU A 14 17.92 -14.32 15.50
N ALA A 15 16.75 -14.93 15.63
CA ALA A 15 16.62 -16.38 15.83
C ALA A 15 16.60 -17.21 14.54
N CYS A 16 16.64 -16.60 13.35
CA CYS A 16 16.59 -17.28 12.05
C CYS A 16 17.96 -17.43 11.33
N SER A 17 19.09 -17.23 11.98
CA SER A 17 20.39 -17.20 11.31
C SER A 17 21.30 -18.38 11.64
N GLU A 18 20.82 -19.63 11.59
CA GLU A 18 21.73 -20.79 11.50
C GLU A 18 21.08 -21.93 10.70
N GLN A 19 21.16 -21.84 9.37
CA GLN A 19 21.16 -23.02 8.52
C GLN A 19 22.24 -22.91 7.44
N PRO A 20 22.95 -24.00 7.10
CA PRO A 20 24.12 -23.95 6.23
C PRO A 20 23.72 -23.67 4.77
N ALA A 21 24.55 -22.86 4.11
CA ALA A 21 24.45 -22.49 2.71
C ALA A 21 24.45 -23.73 1.79
N GLY A 22 23.26 -24.12 1.33
CA GLY A 22 23.09 -24.92 0.14
C GLY A 22 22.91 -23.99 -1.06
N SER A 23 23.67 -24.23 -2.12
CA SER A 23 23.62 -23.48 -3.37
C SER A 23 22.20 -23.42 -3.91
N LEU A 24 21.59 -22.25 -3.88
CA LEU A 24 20.32 -22.00 -4.55
C LEU A 24 20.59 -21.55 -5.99
N ASP A 25 20.35 -22.44 -6.94
CA ASP A 25 20.11 -22.09 -8.34
C ASP A 25 18.96 -21.06 -8.41
N PRO A 26 19.03 -20.01 -9.23
CA PRO A 26 17.92 -19.10 -9.46
C PRO A 26 16.93 -19.77 -10.42
N ALA A 27 16.21 -20.75 -9.93
CA ALA A 27 15.15 -21.40 -10.67
C ALA A 27 13.80 -20.95 -10.12
N VAL A 28 13.11 -20.15 -10.96
CA VAL A 28 11.66 -20.18 -11.14
C VAL A 28 10.94 -20.67 -9.87
N ALA A 29 10.42 -19.74 -9.10
CA ALA A 29 9.40 -20.10 -8.12
C ALA A 29 8.34 -20.90 -8.87
N ASN A 30 8.33 -22.21 -8.64
CA ASN A 30 7.41 -23.10 -9.31
C ASN A 30 5.99 -22.67 -8.98
N ASN A 31 5.26 -22.19 -9.97
CA ASN A 31 3.81 -21.95 -9.90
C ASN A 31 3.02 -23.16 -9.40
N GLU A 32 3.62 -24.36 -9.35
CA GLU A 32 2.98 -25.58 -8.85
C GLU A 32 2.78 -25.62 -7.33
N GLU A 33 3.62 -24.96 -6.52
CA GLU A 33 3.39 -24.87 -5.07
C GLU A 33 2.30 -23.88 -4.70
N VAL A 34 2.07 -22.87 -5.52
CA VAL A 34 0.96 -21.92 -5.36
C VAL A 34 -0.37 -22.56 -5.81
N GLN A 35 -0.33 -23.40 -6.86
CA GLN A 35 -1.54 -24.06 -7.40
C GLN A 35 -2.09 -25.21 -6.52
N ASN A 36 -1.29 -25.76 -5.61
CA ASN A 36 -1.72 -26.93 -4.83
C ASN A 36 -2.21 -26.60 -3.40
N ARG A 37 -2.48 -25.34 -3.10
CA ARG A 37 -2.97 -24.90 -1.77
C ARG A 37 -4.47 -24.75 -1.69
N GLY A 38 -5.24 -25.55 -2.38
CA GLY A 38 -6.58 -25.10 -2.26
C GLY A 38 -7.78 -25.88 -2.58
N ALA A 39 -7.97 -27.07 -2.42
CA ALA A 39 -9.32 -27.59 -2.32
C ALA A 39 -9.67 -27.81 -0.85
N ASP A 40 -10.61 -27.00 -0.33
CA ASP A 40 -11.33 -27.27 0.91
C ASP A 40 -10.64 -26.85 2.23
N LYS A 41 -10.33 -25.55 2.36
CA LYS A 41 -10.25 -24.86 3.66
C LYS A 41 -11.07 -23.60 3.56
N ASP A 42 -11.79 -23.31 4.64
CA ASP A 42 -12.65 -22.14 4.78
C ASP A 42 -12.12 -20.96 3.98
N LYS A 43 -12.90 -20.50 3.01
CA LYS A 43 -12.54 -19.36 2.17
C LYS A 43 -12.30 -18.18 3.11
N TRP A 44 -11.04 -17.90 3.42
CA TRP A 44 -10.69 -16.89 4.43
C TRP A 44 -11.31 -15.52 4.12
N TRP A 45 -11.57 -15.25 2.84
CA TRP A 45 -12.24 -14.03 2.39
C TRP A 45 -13.72 -13.97 2.78
N ASP A 46 -14.35 -15.07 3.20
CA ASP A 46 -15.72 -15.04 3.73
C ASP A 46 -15.77 -14.32 5.10
N ALA A 47 -14.61 -14.09 5.73
CA ALA A 47 -14.49 -13.29 6.96
C ALA A 47 -14.23 -11.80 6.70
N LEU A 48 -14.21 -11.35 5.44
CA LEU A 48 -14.07 -9.93 5.11
C LEU A 48 -15.42 -9.18 5.24
N PRO A 49 -15.40 -7.88 5.49
CA PRO A 49 -14.22 -7.09 5.82
C PRO A 49 -13.62 -7.50 7.17
N ARG A 50 -12.32 -7.25 7.35
CA ARG A 50 -11.64 -7.54 8.61
C ARG A 50 -12.32 -6.81 9.78
N PRO A 51 -12.39 -7.41 10.99
CA PRO A 51 -13.09 -6.82 12.14
C PRO A 51 -12.64 -5.40 12.49
N GLU A 52 -11.39 -5.07 12.21
CA GLU A 52 -10.79 -3.77 12.44
C GLU A 52 -11.50 -2.64 11.69
N TRP A 53 -12.11 -2.93 10.54
CA TRP A 53 -12.89 -1.96 9.79
C TRP A 53 -14.18 -1.53 10.50
N GLY A 54 -14.73 -2.37 11.39
CA GLY A 54 -15.96 -2.09 12.13
C GLY A 54 -15.89 -0.89 13.09
N GLN A 55 -14.70 -0.34 13.35
CA GLN A 55 -14.52 0.88 14.14
C GLN A 55 -14.68 2.17 13.32
N TYR A 56 -14.71 2.07 12.00
CA TYR A 56 -14.80 3.20 11.07
C TYR A 56 -16.17 3.30 10.41
N GLU A 57 -16.56 4.51 10.08
CA GLU A 57 -17.76 4.77 9.31
C GLU A 57 -17.57 4.28 7.87
N LYS A 58 -18.38 3.32 7.44
CA LYS A 58 -18.43 2.91 6.03
C LYS A 58 -19.22 3.94 5.23
N ILE A 59 -18.62 4.43 4.15
CA ILE A 59 -19.24 5.42 3.27
C ILE A 59 -19.85 4.70 2.08
N GLU A 60 -21.13 4.95 1.82
CA GLU A 60 -21.82 4.46 0.63
C GLU A 60 -21.28 5.16 -0.63
N GLN A 61 -21.03 4.40 -1.67
CA GLN A 61 -20.55 4.87 -2.96
C GLN A 61 -20.98 3.87 -4.07
N SER A 62 -20.81 4.24 -5.35
CA SER A 62 -21.41 3.53 -6.48
C SER A 62 -20.56 2.44 -7.13
N GLU A 63 -19.31 2.29 -6.73
CA GLU A 63 -18.34 1.34 -7.34
C GLU A 63 -18.24 0.09 -6.46
N ASP A 64 -19.01 -0.92 -6.74
CA ASP A 64 -19.13 -2.14 -5.92
C ASP A 64 -17.80 -2.86 -5.67
N TRP A 65 -16.78 -2.62 -6.48
CA TRP A 65 -15.45 -3.20 -6.30
C TRP A 65 -14.81 -2.74 -5.00
N PHE A 66 -15.03 -1.49 -4.59
CA PHE A 66 -14.40 -0.87 -3.44
C PHE A 66 -15.28 -0.89 -2.19
N GLU A 67 -14.66 -0.82 -1.04
CA GLU A 67 -15.25 -0.39 0.21
C GLU A 67 -14.55 0.87 0.69
N VAL A 68 -15.30 1.87 1.13
CA VAL A 68 -14.75 3.16 1.57
C VAL A 68 -15.04 3.36 3.04
N TYR A 69 -14.01 3.74 3.78
CA TYR A 69 -14.11 3.99 5.21
C TYR A 69 -13.54 5.36 5.56
N ARG A 70 -14.30 6.14 6.33
CA ARG A 70 -13.81 7.38 6.91
C ARG A 70 -12.95 7.06 8.12
N ILE A 71 -11.63 7.26 8.01
CA ILE A 71 -10.68 6.96 9.10
C ILE A 71 -10.37 8.19 9.96
N ASP A 72 -10.58 9.38 9.43
CA ASP A 72 -10.56 10.67 10.13
C ASP A 72 -11.49 11.64 9.38
N ASN A 73 -11.68 12.88 9.89
CA ASN A 73 -12.62 13.85 9.32
C ASN A 73 -12.42 14.06 7.80
N ASP A 74 -11.18 14.17 7.36
CA ASP A 74 -10.81 14.47 5.98
C ASP A 74 -9.93 13.38 5.36
N ILE A 75 -10.01 12.14 5.88
CA ILE A 75 -9.23 11.01 5.38
C ILE A 75 -10.14 9.81 5.16
N PHE A 76 -10.09 9.29 3.95
CA PHE A 76 -10.82 8.11 3.53
C PHE A 76 -9.84 7.01 3.11
N ALA A 77 -10.07 5.81 3.61
CA ALA A 77 -9.44 4.59 3.11
C ALA A 77 -10.34 3.98 2.04
N ILE A 78 -9.81 3.81 0.84
CA ILE A 78 -10.47 3.15 -0.29
C ILE A 78 -9.84 1.76 -0.40
N TYR A 79 -10.60 0.75 -0.03
CA TYR A 79 -10.16 -0.62 0.18
C TYR A 79 -10.68 -1.53 -0.93
N GLU A 80 -9.82 -2.42 -1.42
CA GLU A 80 -10.14 -3.41 -2.47
C GLU A 80 -10.22 -4.83 -1.90
N PRO A 81 -11.34 -5.22 -1.24
CA PRO A 81 -11.47 -6.51 -0.56
C PRO A 81 -11.62 -7.69 -1.51
N GLY A 82 -11.70 -7.47 -2.81
CA GLY A 82 -12.02 -8.49 -3.81
C GLY A 82 -10.83 -9.25 -4.35
N GLN A 83 -9.60 -8.87 -3.97
CA GLN A 83 -8.36 -9.44 -4.47
C GLN A 83 -7.37 -9.68 -3.32
N PHE A 84 -6.44 -10.60 -3.53
CA PHE A 84 -5.51 -11.12 -2.50
C PHE A 84 -4.66 -10.05 -1.82
N GLU A 85 -4.27 -9.01 -2.54
CA GLU A 85 -3.43 -7.94 -1.97
C GLU A 85 -4.19 -7.08 -0.96
N GLU A 86 -5.54 -7.06 -1.02
CA GLU A 86 -6.37 -6.25 -0.12
C GLU A 86 -5.87 -4.79 -0.04
N VAL A 87 -5.54 -4.21 -1.19
CA VAL A 87 -4.90 -2.89 -1.29
C VAL A 87 -5.79 -1.81 -0.67
N ILE A 88 -5.15 -0.87 0.00
CA ILE A 88 -5.79 0.31 0.58
C ILE A 88 -5.11 1.55 0.01
N SER A 89 -5.88 2.36 -0.68
CA SER A 89 -5.48 3.69 -1.11
C SER A 89 -6.09 4.73 -0.17
N PHE A 90 -5.43 5.89 0.00
CA PHE A 90 -5.92 6.93 0.90
C PHE A 90 -6.22 8.20 0.15
N LEU A 91 -7.44 8.74 0.32
CA LEU A 91 -7.78 10.10 -0.06
C LEU A 91 -7.65 11.00 1.17
N ILE A 92 -6.73 11.97 1.11
CA ILE A 92 -6.46 12.95 2.16
C ILE A 92 -6.91 14.30 1.64
N ILE A 93 -8.02 14.82 2.18
CA ILE A 93 -8.65 16.05 1.72
C ILE A 93 -8.05 17.25 2.44
N GLY A 94 -7.55 18.22 1.69
CA GLY A 94 -7.08 19.51 2.16
C GLY A 94 -8.10 20.63 1.91
N GLU A 95 -7.68 21.89 2.13
CA GLU A 95 -8.45 23.07 1.75
C GLU A 95 -8.15 23.50 0.31
N ASP A 96 -6.91 23.29 -0.17
CA ASP A 96 -6.47 23.74 -1.48
C ASP A 96 -6.66 22.65 -2.56
N PHE A 97 -6.32 21.40 -2.22
CA PHE A 97 -6.49 20.22 -3.07
C PHE A 97 -6.53 18.95 -2.21
N ALA A 98 -6.84 17.82 -2.81
CA ALA A 98 -6.79 16.53 -2.15
C ALA A 98 -5.62 15.70 -2.66
N LEU A 99 -4.94 14.99 -1.74
CA LEU A 99 -3.88 14.04 -2.06
C LEU A 99 -4.43 12.62 -2.08
N MET A 100 -4.24 11.94 -3.20
CA MET A 100 -4.49 10.51 -3.31
C MET A 100 -3.18 9.76 -3.10
N PHE A 101 -3.07 9.03 -2.00
CA PHE A 101 -1.90 8.20 -1.69
C PHE A 101 -2.20 6.77 -2.10
N ASP A 102 -1.57 6.33 -3.20
CA ASP A 102 -1.85 5.14 -4.00
C ASP A 102 -3.18 5.17 -4.77
N THR A 103 -3.28 4.37 -5.82
CA THR A 103 -4.43 4.29 -6.71
C THR A 103 -4.92 2.87 -6.96
N GLY A 104 -4.43 1.92 -6.17
CA GLY A 104 -4.90 0.54 -6.15
C GLY A 104 -4.51 -0.30 -7.36
N LEU A 105 -5.25 -1.40 -7.52
CA LEU A 105 -5.03 -2.43 -8.52
C LEU A 105 -5.38 -2.01 -9.96
N GLY A 106 -6.24 -0.99 -10.13
CA GLY A 106 -6.76 -0.63 -11.45
C GLY A 106 -7.83 -1.59 -11.98
N ILE A 107 -8.41 -2.44 -11.13
CA ILE A 107 -9.53 -3.32 -11.48
C ILE A 107 -10.83 -2.52 -11.47
N GLY A 108 -11.10 -1.78 -10.41
CA GLY A 108 -12.21 -0.84 -10.33
C GLY A 108 -11.80 0.57 -10.77
N ASN A 109 -12.79 1.42 -11.04
CA ASN A 109 -12.53 2.82 -11.36
C ASN A 109 -12.48 3.67 -10.08
N ILE A 110 -11.29 3.77 -9.49
CA ILE A 110 -11.08 4.52 -8.23
C ILE A 110 -11.39 6.02 -8.39
N ARG A 111 -11.22 6.60 -9.59
CA ARG A 111 -11.54 8.00 -9.86
C ARG A 111 -13.02 8.31 -9.60
N ARG A 112 -13.92 7.40 -9.98
CA ARG A 112 -15.35 7.57 -9.71
C ARG A 112 -15.70 7.52 -8.22
N VAL A 113 -14.92 6.80 -7.42
CA VAL A 113 -15.05 6.83 -5.96
C VAL A 113 -14.62 8.18 -5.43
N VAL A 114 -13.45 8.66 -5.85
CA VAL A 114 -12.89 9.95 -5.43
C VAL A 114 -13.83 11.10 -5.78
N ASP A 115 -14.40 11.11 -6.98
CA ASP A 115 -15.34 12.14 -7.45
C ASP A 115 -16.66 12.20 -6.62
N GLN A 116 -16.98 11.15 -5.86
CA GLN A 116 -18.11 11.15 -4.93
C GLN A 116 -17.76 11.70 -3.54
N LEU A 117 -16.46 11.79 -3.22
CA LEU A 117 -15.96 12.21 -1.92
C LEU A 117 -15.52 13.68 -1.87
N THR A 118 -15.09 14.23 -3.01
CA THR A 118 -14.61 15.62 -3.12
C THR A 118 -14.70 16.17 -4.53
N ASP A 119 -14.91 17.49 -4.64
CA ASP A 119 -14.85 18.25 -5.89
C ASP A 119 -13.49 18.97 -6.09
N LEU A 120 -12.52 18.75 -5.19
CA LEU A 120 -11.21 19.38 -5.27
C LEU A 120 -10.34 18.74 -6.37
N ASP A 121 -9.36 19.50 -6.84
CA ASP A 121 -8.29 18.95 -7.68
C ASP A 121 -7.55 17.84 -6.92
N ILE A 122 -7.18 16.78 -7.65
CA ILE A 122 -6.54 15.60 -7.07
C ILE A 122 -5.08 15.55 -7.53
N VAL A 123 -4.17 15.44 -6.55
CA VAL A 123 -2.78 15.09 -6.78
C VAL A 123 -2.55 13.67 -6.31
N VAL A 124 -2.02 12.81 -7.18
CA VAL A 124 -1.61 11.45 -6.82
C VAL A 124 -0.16 11.45 -6.35
N LEU A 125 0.13 10.68 -5.31
CA LEU A 125 1.49 10.33 -4.89
C LEU A 125 1.47 8.87 -4.46
N ASN A 126 2.30 8.02 -5.09
CA ASN A 126 2.33 6.61 -4.73
C ASN A 126 3.30 6.36 -3.57
N SER A 127 2.92 5.44 -2.68
CA SER A 127 3.81 4.93 -1.62
C SER A 127 5.03 4.23 -2.23
N HIS A 128 4.83 3.55 -3.35
CA HIS A 128 5.84 2.96 -4.23
C HIS A 128 5.17 2.56 -5.55
N THR A 129 5.94 2.08 -6.52
CA THR A 129 5.40 1.84 -7.86
C THR A 129 5.24 0.36 -8.23
N HIS A 130 4.85 -0.51 -7.29
CA HIS A 130 4.34 -1.82 -7.64
C HIS A 130 2.96 -1.71 -8.30
N TYR A 131 2.62 -2.73 -9.10
CA TYR A 131 1.43 -2.75 -9.96
C TYR A 131 0.12 -2.47 -9.21
N ASP A 132 0.04 -2.91 -7.97
CA ASP A 132 -1.13 -2.83 -7.10
C ASP A 132 -1.29 -1.47 -6.40
N HIS A 133 -0.34 -0.56 -6.56
CA HIS A 133 -0.37 0.81 -6.05
C HIS A 133 -0.52 1.88 -7.12
N ILE A 134 -0.25 1.54 -8.39
CA ILE A 134 -0.26 2.48 -9.53
C ILE A 134 -1.35 2.19 -10.55
N GLY A 135 -2.19 1.17 -10.33
CA GLY A 135 -3.14 0.68 -11.33
C GLY A 135 -4.14 1.72 -11.81
N GLY A 136 -4.54 2.65 -10.95
CA GLY A 136 -5.45 3.76 -11.28
C GLY A 136 -4.76 5.08 -11.64
N ASN A 137 -3.43 5.17 -11.67
CA ASN A 137 -2.71 6.44 -11.93
C ASN A 137 -3.19 7.14 -13.20
N HIS A 138 -3.37 6.39 -14.28
CA HIS A 138 -3.81 6.89 -15.59
C HIS A 138 -5.18 7.58 -15.59
N LEU A 139 -5.93 7.52 -14.50
CA LEU A 139 -7.23 8.17 -14.33
C LEU A 139 -7.11 9.60 -13.76
N PHE A 140 -5.91 10.04 -13.43
CA PHE A 140 -5.64 11.33 -12.78
C PHE A 140 -4.69 12.19 -13.62
N ASP A 141 -4.88 13.51 -13.55
CA ASP A 141 -4.17 14.47 -14.39
C ASP A 141 -2.85 14.96 -13.77
N THR A 142 -2.65 14.78 -12.46
CA THR A 142 -1.47 15.27 -11.74
C THR A 142 -0.89 14.19 -10.85
N ILE A 143 0.34 13.76 -11.16
CA ILE A 143 1.03 12.69 -10.45
C ILE A 143 2.40 13.18 -9.98
N TYR A 144 2.64 13.07 -8.69
CA TYR A 144 3.95 13.27 -8.07
C TYR A 144 4.64 11.91 -7.90
N GLY A 145 5.94 11.88 -8.04
CA GLY A 145 6.71 10.65 -7.90
C GLY A 145 8.15 10.90 -7.50
N THR A 146 8.87 9.86 -7.15
CA THR A 146 10.31 9.98 -6.89
C THR A 146 11.08 10.15 -8.21
N GLY A 147 12.26 10.78 -8.16
CA GLY A 147 13.16 10.88 -9.32
C GLY A 147 14.00 9.62 -9.55
N LEU A 148 13.64 8.48 -8.95
CA LEU A 148 14.40 7.25 -9.03
C LEU A 148 14.15 6.53 -10.36
N ALA A 149 15.18 5.82 -10.82
CA ALA A 149 15.08 5.03 -12.05
C ALA A 149 13.98 3.96 -11.96
N TYR A 150 13.74 3.41 -10.77
CA TYR A 150 12.69 2.42 -10.53
C TYR A 150 11.30 3.01 -10.79
N THR A 151 10.99 4.19 -10.23
CA THR A 151 9.75 4.92 -10.47
C THR A 151 9.57 5.26 -11.96
N THR A 152 10.63 5.77 -12.60
CA THR A 152 10.59 6.13 -14.03
C THR A 152 10.35 4.92 -14.95
N GLU A 153 10.88 3.76 -14.59
CA GLU A 153 10.65 2.52 -15.35
C GLU A 153 9.22 2.03 -15.17
N SER A 154 8.73 2.00 -13.93
CA SER A 154 7.36 1.59 -13.61
C SER A 154 6.31 2.50 -14.25
N ALA A 155 6.61 3.80 -14.38
CA ALA A 155 5.73 4.78 -15.03
C ALA A 155 5.49 4.50 -16.53
N LYS A 156 6.29 3.65 -17.17
CA LYS A 156 6.04 3.21 -18.55
C LYS A 156 4.87 2.22 -18.66
N GLY A 157 4.36 1.76 -17.52
CA GLY A 157 3.33 0.74 -17.46
C GLY A 157 3.87 -0.68 -17.61
N SER A 158 2.96 -1.65 -17.57
CA SER A 158 3.25 -3.08 -17.75
C SER A 158 2.55 -3.62 -18.99
N THR A 159 2.87 -4.86 -19.37
CA THR A 159 2.07 -5.59 -20.35
C THR A 159 1.01 -6.44 -19.65
N PRO A 160 -0.08 -6.82 -20.33
CA PRO A 160 -1.08 -7.72 -19.76
C PRO A 160 -0.49 -9.04 -19.25
N GLU A 161 0.49 -9.60 -19.95
CA GLU A 161 1.14 -10.86 -19.57
C GLU A 161 1.89 -10.75 -18.23
N ALA A 162 2.44 -9.57 -17.93
CA ALA A 162 3.19 -9.35 -16.70
C ALA A 162 2.29 -9.38 -15.44
N VAL A 163 1.01 -9.04 -15.59
CA VAL A 163 0.06 -8.90 -14.46
C VAL A 163 -1.10 -9.88 -14.51
N ALA A 164 -1.26 -10.66 -15.57
CA ALA A 164 -2.37 -11.61 -15.75
C ALA A 164 -2.50 -12.62 -14.59
N GLY A 165 -1.36 -13.03 -13.99
CA GLY A 165 -1.34 -13.96 -12.87
C GLY A 165 -2.09 -13.46 -11.65
N PHE A 166 -2.18 -12.16 -11.44
CA PHE A 166 -2.86 -11.54 -10.31
C PHE A 166 -4.39 -11.52 -10.43
N LEU A 167 -4.92 -11.92 -11.60
CA LEU A 167 -6.35 -12.13 -11.82
C LEU A 167 -6.75 -13.62 -11.80
N SER A 168 -5.82 -14.52 -11.53
CA SER A 168 -6.09 -15.96 -11.55
C SER A 168 -7.04 -16.39 -10.41
N GLU A 169 -7.60 -17.59 -10.55
CA GLU A 169 -8.42 -18.21 -9.49
C GLU A 169 -7.64 -18.30 -8.18
N GLY A 170 -8.27 -17.89 -7.08
CA GLY A 170 -7.64 -17.82 -5.76
C GLY A 170 -6.96 -16.47 -5.45
N TRP A 171 -6.74 -15.61 -6.47
CA TRP A 171 -6.30 -14.22 -6.27
C TRP A 171 -7.49 -13.25 -6.27
N VAL A 172 -8.50 -13.51 -7.08
CA VAL A 172 -9.73 -12.71 -7.16
C VAL A 172 -10.91 -13.58 -6.77
N TRP A 173 -11.71 -13.13 -5.82
CA TRP A 173 -12.92 -13.85 -5.35
C TRP A 173 -14.19 -13.01 -5.42
N LYS A 174 -14.07 -11.70 -5.63
CA LYS A 174 -15.22 -10.83 -5.90
C LYS A 174 -15.48 -10.76 -7.40
N PRO A 175 -16.74 -10.67 -7.85
CA PRO A 175 -17.02 -10.42 -9.26
C PRO A 175 -16.27 -9.18 -9.76
N LEU A 176 -15.63 -9.32 -10.91
CA LEU A 176 -14.97 -8.20 -11.56
C LEU A 176 -16.02 -7.15 -12.00
N PRO A 177 -15.68 -5.87 -12.01
CA PRO A 177 -16.60 -4.80 -12.41
C PRO A 177 -17.14 -4.99 -13.83
N ASP A 178 -18.36 -4.53 -14.08
CA ASP A 178 -18.96 -4.54 -15.40
C ASP A 178 -18.08 -3.78 -16.41
N GLY A 179 -17.80 -4.44 -17.54
CA GLY A 179 -16.94 -3.88 -18.59
C GLY A 179 -15.44 -4.02 -18.35
N PHE A 180 -15.01 -4.58 -17.21
CA PHE A 180 -13.60 -4.92 -17.01
C PHE A 180 -13.20 -6.08 -17.95
N ASN A 181 -12.04 -5.93 -18.62
CA ASN A 181 -11.51 -6.93 -19.53
C ASN A 181 -10.20 -7.49 -18.99
N ALA A 182 -10.25 -8.71 -18.47
CA ALA A 182 -9.08 -9.40 -17.91
C ALA A 182 -7.96 -9.65 -18.95
N ASP A 183 -8.30 -9.81 -20.22
CA ASP A 183 -7.30 -10.07 -21.28
C ASP A 183 -6.45 -8.82 -21.60
N THR A 184 -6.92 -7.65 -21.23
CA THR A 184 -6.22 -6.37 -21.45
C THR A 184 -5.81 -5.68 -20.16
N TYR A 185 -5.96 -6.35 -19.02
CA TYR A 185 -5.57 -5.80 -17.72
C TYR A 185 -4.06 -5.56 -17.68
N GLN A 186 -3.68 -4.34 -17.30
CA GLN A 186 -2.29 -3.90 -17.20
C GLN A 186 -2.19 -2.66 -16.31
N SER A 187 -1.00 -2.36 -15.81
CA SER A 187 -0.72 -1.03 -15.29
C SER A 187 -0.47 -0.11 -16.50
N HIS A 188 -1.33 0.88 -16.68
CA HIS A 188 -1.18 1.85 -17.78
C HIS A 188 0.01 2.77 -17.53
N ALA A 189 0.63 3.26 -18.62
CA ALA A 189 1.65 4.29 -18.52
C ALA A 189 1.06 5.61 -17.97
N PHE A 190 1.88 6.35 -17.23
CA PHE A 190 1.55 7.65 -16.69
C PHE A 190 2.78 8.56 -16.69
N ASP A 191 2.56 9.87 -16.66
CA ASP A 191 3.62 10.85 -16.58
C ASP A 191 3.80 11.31 -15.11
N ILE A 192 5.03 11.65 -14.74
CA ILE A 192 5.35 12.24 -13.45
C ILE A 192 5.47 13.75 -13.65
N ASP A 193 4.49 14.50 -13.13
CA ASP A 193 4.44 15.96 -13.29
C ASP A 193 5.41 16.68 -12.37
N ARG A 194 5.69 16.09 -11.21
CA ARG A 194 6.60 16.65 -10.22
C ARG A 194 7.40 15.57 -9.49
N VAL A 195 8.70 15.80 -9.42
CA VAL A 195 9.60 14.96 -8.60
C VAL A 195 9.61 15.49 -7.17
N VAL A 196 9.38 14.57 -6.22
CA VAL A 196 9.43 14.83 -4.77
C VAL A 196 10.76 14.37 -4.18
N THR A 197 11.13 14.93 -3.03
CA THR A 197 12.40 14.66 -2.35
C THR A 197 12.21 14.31 -0.88
N GLU A 198 13.22 13.65 -0.30
CA GLU A 198 13.26 13.32 1.13
C GLU A 198 13.09 14.57 2.00
N GLY A 199 12.18 14.51 2.97
CA GLY A 199 11.89 15.59 3.91
C GLY A 199 11.08 16.74 3.31
N GLU A 200 10.67 16.64 2.05
CA GLU A 200 9.80 17.63 1.44
C GLU A 200 8.43 17.62 2.09
N ILE A 201 7.83 18.80 2.26
CA ILE A 201 6.50 18.96 2.81
C ILE A 201 5.54 19.31 1.68
N ILE A 202 4.52 18.49 1.50
CA ILE A 202 3.35 18.80 0.66
C ILE A 202 2.32 19.48 1.56
N ASP A 203 2.10 20.77 1.34
CA ASP A 203 1.05 21.54 2.01
C ASP A 203 -0.22 21.49 1.15
N ILE A 204 -1.30 20.94 1.70
CA ILE A 204 -2.60 20.80 1.02
C ILE A 204 -3.63 21.81 1.54
N GLY A 205 -3.14 22.87 2.23
CA GLY A 205 -3.92 23.95 2.83
C GLY A 205 -4.21 23.71 4.33
N SER A 206 -4.90 22.64 4.68
CA SER A 206 -5.23 22.31 6.07
C SER A 206 -4.28 21.30 6.72
N ARG A 207 -3.37 20.68 5.94
CA ARG A 207 -2.43 19.65 6.39
C ARG A 207 -1.08 19.78 5.72
N GLN A 208 -0.04 19.45 6.46
CA GLN A 208 1.33 19.37 5.98
C GLN A 208 1.82 17.93 6.04
N LEU A 209 2.07 17.35 4.88
CA LEU A 209 2.45 15.95 4.71
C LEU A 209 3.95 15.88 4.37
N GLU A 210 4.77 15.43 5.32
CA GLU A 210 6.22 15.25 5.13
C GLU A 210 6.49 13.92 4.43
N ILE A 211 7.30 13.95 3.38
CA ILE A 211 7.76 12.77 2.65
C ILE A 211 8.97 12.18 3.34
N LEU A 212 8.92 10.90 3.63
CA LEU A 212 10.03 10.12 4.14
C LEU A 212 10.32 8.96 3.18
N PHE A 213 11.52 8.94 2.59
CA PHE A 213 11.94 7.80 1.77
C PHE A 213 12.21 6.59 2.66
N THR A 214 11.58 5.47 2.33
CA THR A 214 11.60 4.24 3.11
C THR A 214 11.93 3.01 2.25
N PRO A 215 13.09 3.02 1.55
CA PRO A 215 13.46 1.90 0.70
C PRO A 215 13.57 0.61 1.50
N GLY A 216 13.34 -0.52 0.81
CA GLY A 216 13.44 -1.85 1.40
C GLY A 216 12.45 -2.82 0.78
N HIS A 217 11.13 -2.57 0.88
CA HIS A 217 10.12 -3.31 0.14
C HIS A 217 10.23 -3.03 -1.36
N ALA A 218 10.33 -1.78 -1.74
CA ALA A 218 10.70 -1.34 -3.08
C ALA A 218 11.76 -0.23 -2.98
N PRO A 219 12.57 -0.01 -4.04
CA PRO A 219 13.61 1.02 -4.05
C PRO A 219 13.06 2.43 -3.89
N ASP A 220 11.85 2.68 -4.35
CA ASP A 220 11.16 3.95 -4.38
C ASP A 220 10.10 4.11 -3.28
N SER A 221 10.10 3.22 -2.29
CA SER A 221 9.15 3.30 -1.19
C SER A 221 9.26 4.60 -0.43
N ILE A 222 8.09 5.20 -0.13
CA ILE A 222 7.97 6.38 0.72
C ILE A 222 6.87 6.18 1.76
N CYS A 223 7.01 6.87 2.88
CA CYS A 223 5.93 7.09 3.84
C CYS A 223 5.54 8.57 3.84
N LEU A 224 4.29 8.86 4.20
CA LEU A 224 3.84 10.23 4.48
C LEU A 224 3.61 10.41 5.97
N ILE A 225 4.11 11.50 6.54
CA ILE A 225 3.95 11.86 7.94
C ILE A 225 3.12 13.13 8.05
N ASP A 226 1.94 13.02 8.66
CA ASP A 226 1.17 14.15 9.16
C ASP A 226 1.49 14.33 10.64
N ARG A 227 2.41 15.24 10.94
CA ARG A 227 2.90 15.43 12.32
C ARG A 227 1.85 16.07 13.21
N GLU A 228 1.06 16.98 12.68
CA GLU A 228 0.04 17.69 13.43
C GLU A 228 -1.07 16.76 13.87
N ASN A 229 -1.56 15.93 12.95
CA ASN A 229 -2.62 14.96 13.21
C ASN A 229 -2.09 13.59 13.67
N ARG A 230 -0.75 13.39 13.70
CA ARG A 230 -0.06 12.18 14.16
C ARG A 230 -0.42 10.94 13.38
N GLN A 231 -0.47 11.11 12.09
CA GLN A 231 -0.75 10.03 11.18
C GLN A 231 0.51 9.69 10.39
N LEU A 232 0.68 8.41 10.11
CA LEU A 232 1.75 7.88 9.30
C LEU A 232 1.14 6.91 8.28
N PHE A 233 1.26 7.25 7.00
CA PHE A 233 0.87 6.41 5.89
C PHE A 233 2.11 5.68 5.40
N THR A 234 2.09 4.36 5.42
CA THR A 234 3.29 3.54 5.29
C THR A 234 3.39 2.76 3.99
N GLY A 235 2.30 2.68 3.21
CA GLY A 235 2.26 1.73 2.11
C GLY A 235 2.74 0.34 2.55
N ASP A 236 3.54 -0.31 1.73
CA ASP A 236 4.08 -1.65 2.01
C ASP A 236 5.34 -1.64 2.88
N THR A 237 5.79 -0.48 3.33
CA THR A 237 6.90 -0.40 4.29
C THR A 237 6.54 -1.02 5.63
N PHE A 238 5.27 -0.84 6.08
CA PHE A 238 4.81 -1.45 7.33
C PHE A 238 3.30 -1.67 7.34
N TYR A 239 2.89 -2.89 7.69
CA TYR A 239 1.49 -3.28 7.95
C TYR A 239 1.45 -4.49 8.88
N LEU A 240 0.25 -4.82 9.43
CA LEU A 240 0.08 -5.91 10.40
C LEU A 240 -0.11 -7.27 9.72
N ALA A 241 0.87 -7.67 8.91
CA ALA A 241 0.92 -8.95 8.20
C ALA A 241 2.39 -9.29 7.88
N PRO A 242 2.72 -10.38 7.18
CA PRO A 242 4.08 -10.62 6.71
C PRO A 242 4.56 -9.52 5.79
N LEU A 243 5.72 -8.99 6.10
CA LEU A 243 6.36 -7.92 5.34
C LEU A 243 7.27 -8.51 4.26
N TYR A 244 7.17 -7.99 3.05
CA TYR A 244 7.90 -8.50 1.88
C TYR A 244 9.13 -7.64 1.59
N ALA A 245 10.29 -8.06 2.10
CA ALA A 245 11.59 -7.43 1.82
C ALA A 245 12.52 -8.38 1.03
N HIS A 246 11.95 -9.32 0.27
CA HIS A 246 12.68 -10.39 -0.45
C HIS A 246 12.16 -10.62 -1.87
N ILE A 247 11.19 -9.84 -2.33
CA ILE A 247 10.64 -9.88 -3.68
C ILE A 247 11.59 -9.15 -4.66
N PRO A 248 11.44 -9.34 -5.99
CA PRO A 248 12.28 -8.65 -6.96
C PRO A 248 12.27 -7.13 -6.77
N GLY A 249 13.46 -6.54 -6.69
CA GLY A 249 13.63 -5.10 -6.41
C GLY A 249 13.75 -4.76 -4.91
N ALA A 250 13.31 -5.64 -4.01
CA ALA A 250 13.44 -5.41 -2.57
C ALA A 250 14.90 -5.54 -2.09
N SER A 251 15.20 -4.87 -0.97
CA SER A 251 16.49 -4.94 -0.27
C SER A 251 16.23 -5.10 1.23
N PHE A 252 16.62 -6.24 1.77
CA PHE A 252 16.45 -6.51 3.20
C PHE A 252 17.33 -5.58 4.05
N ASP A 253 18.54 -5.28 3.61
CA ASP A 253 19.45 -4.39 4.33
C ASP A 253 18.90 -2.95 4.40
N ASP A 254 18.34 -2.44 3.30
CA ASP A 254 17.68 -1.14 3.27
C ASP A 254 16.42 -1.15 4.13
N TYR A 255 15.68 -2.27 4.12
CA TYR A 255 14.48 -2.43 4.94
C TYR A 255 14.81 -2.34 6.44
N VAL A 256 15.90 -2.99 6.89
CA VAL A 256 16.36 -2.92 8.28
C VAL A 256 16.71 -1.47 8.66
N GLN A 257 17.48 -0.76 7.82
CA GLN A 257 17.84 0.64 8.05
C GLN A 257 16.60 1.54 8.10
N THR A 258 15.64 1.31 7.21
CA THR A 258 14.34 2.01 7.20
C THR A 258 13.58 1.77 8.49
N ALA A 259 13.49 0.51 8.95
CA ALA A 259 12.78 0.16 10.18
C ALA A 259 13.42 0.79 11.43
N GLU A 260 14.76 0.81 11.50
CA GLU A 260 15.51 1.48 12.57
C GLU A 260 15.24 3.00 12.58
N ARG A 261 15.28 3.64 11.42
CA ARG A 261 15.00 5.08 11.26
C ARG A 261 13.55 5.43 11.63
N LEU A 262 12.58 4.61 11.26
CA LEU A 262 11.18 4.80 11.64
C LEU A 262 10.99 4.63 13.15
N ALA A 263 11.65 3.64 13.77
CA ALA A 263 11.61 3.42 15.21
C ALA A 263 12.22 4.59 15.99
N GLU A 264 13.33 5.15 15.54
CA GLU A 264 13.95 6.33 16.15
C GLU A 264 13.03 7.56 16.06
N ARG A 265 12.44 7.82 14.89
CA ARG A 265 11.49 8.92 14.70
C ARG A 265 10.22 8.78 15.54
N SER A 266 9.74 7.56 15.75
CA SER A 266 8.61 7.29 16.61
C SER A 266 8.92 7.39 18.11
N ALA A 267 10.20 7.27 18.48
CA ALA A 267 10.69 7.38 19.86
C ALA A 267 10.97 8.83 20.29
N GLU A 268 11.03 9.79 19.37
CA GLU A 268 11.06 11.20 19.72
C GLU A 268 9.83 11.52 20.59
N PRO A 269 9.99 12.15 21.78
CA PRO A 269 8.87 12.36 22.66
C PRO A 269 7.83 13.17 21.91
N PRO A 270 6.65 12.59 21.66
CA PRO A 270 5.65 13.35 20.95
C PRO A 270 5.24 14.52 21.84
N ARG A 271 5.31 15.71 21.32
CA ARG A 271 4.37 16.75 21.73
C ARG A 271 2.93 16.34 21.38
N TYR A 272 2.68 15.05 21.29
CA TYR A 272 1.53 14.39 20.70
C TYR A 272 0.62 13.86 21.82
N ARG A 273 -0.63 14.25 21.83
CA ARG A 273 -1.67 13.56 22.62
C ARG A 273 -1.79 12.14 22.04
N GLN A 274 -1.63 11.11 22.88
CA GLN A 274 -1.98 9.75 22.51
C GLN A 274 -3.46 9.69 22.16
N THR A 275 -3.81 9.70 20.89
CA THR A 275 -5.08 9.16 20.44
C THR A 275 -4.94 7.65 20.56
N ARG A 276 -5.59 7.09 21.59
CA ARG A 276 -5.62 5.66 21.82
C ARG A 276 -6.22 4.99 20.59
N GLY A 277 -5.45 4.14 19.92
CA GLY A 277 -6.00 3.07 19.10
C GLY A 277 -6.26 3.39 17.64
N LEU A 278 -5.50 4.25 16.96
CA LEU A 278 -5.44 4.18 15.51
C LEU A 278 -4.55 3.00 15.14
N PRO A 279 -5.07 1.97 14.46
CA PRO A 279 -4.21 1.00 13.83
C PRO A 279 -3.33 1.74 12.81
N TRP A 280 -2.09 1.32 12.70
CA TRP A 280 -1.22 1.70 11.61
C TRP A 280 -1.95 1.40 10.31
N VAL A 281 -2.23 2.43 9.52
CA VAL A 281 -3.00 2.27 8.29
C VAL A 281 -2.00 2.00 7.17
N GLY A 282 -1.66 0.75 7.01
CA GLY A 282 -0.85 0.23 5.92
C GLY A 282 -1.64 -0.81 5.13
N CYS A 283 -1.16 -1.15 3.95
CA CYS A 283 -1.71 -2.25 3.18
C CYS A 283 -1.73 -3.53 4.05
N GLN A 284 -2.88 -4.16 4.22
CA GLN A 284 -3.01 -5.33 5.08
C GLN A 284 -2.95 -6.60 4.24
N ARG A 285 -1.75 -7.15 4.08
CA ARG A 285 -1.59 -8.47 3.47
C ARG A 285 -1.72 -9.59 4.50
N ARG A 286 -2.30 -10.70 4.10
CA ARG A 286 -2.45 -11.88 4.94
C ARG A 286 -1.29 -12.84 4.78
N VAL A 287 -0.92 -13.50 5.90
CA VAL A 287 -0.23 -14.79 5.86
C VAL A 287 -1.25 -15.82 5.40
N ALA A 288 -0.96 -16.52 4.32
CA ALA A 288 -1.62 -17.80 4.11
C ALA A 288 -1.22 -18.74 5.26
N PRO A 289 -2.15 -19.50 5.83
CA PRO A 289 -1.86 -20.43 6.91
C PRO A 289 -0.89 -21.53 6.49
#